data_a5c30ea8908bd9ad54fced4234716ced
#
_entry.id   a5c30ea8908bd9ad54fced4234716ced
#
_cell.length_a   1.000
_cell.length_b   1.000
_cell.length_c   1.000
_cell.angle_alpha   90.00
_cell.angle_beta   90.00
_cell.angle_gamma   90.00
#
_symmetry.space_group_name_H-M   'P 1'
#
loop_
_entity.id
_entity.type
_entity.pdbx_description
1 polymer ?
#
loop_
_entity_poly.entity_id
_entity_poly.type
_entity_poly.pdbx_seq_one_letter_code
_entity_poly.pdbx_strand_id
1 'polypeptide(L)'
;AWLSPSRPIADRIIATAKDAGGNFAWDRLAFLTDTFGPRLSGSPNLEASLRWAEAEMKKDGLQNVRLEPVMVPQWIRGDESLEILEPFPNKVPILGLGGSVSTRSEGVSGELMVVKSFDELAARKEEARGRIVLFGP
;
A
#
# COMPACT_ATOMS: atom_id res chain seq x y z
N ALA A 1 -24.89 30.67 3.97
CA ALA A 1 -24.84 32.03 3.42
C ALA A 1 -23.51 32.34 2.72
N TRP A 2 -22.32 31.89 3.25
CA TRP A 2 -21.00 32.18 2.67
C TRP A 2 -20.65 31.39 1.37
N LEU A 3 -21.34 30.27 1.12
CA LEU A 3 -21.19 29.48 -0.12
C LEU A 3 -22.05 29.96 -1.30
N SER A 4 -22.96 30.90 -1.05
CA SER A 4 -23.92 31.37 -2.05
C SER A 4 -23.29 31.92 -3.33
N PRO A 5 -22.17 32.68 -3.29
CA PRO A 5 -21.52 33.18 -4.50
C PRO A 5 -20.85 32.08 -5.34
N SER A 6 -20.46 30.98 -4.72
CA SER A 6 -19.76 29.87 -5.40
C SER A 6 -20.74 28.84 -6.00
N ARG A 7 -22.03 28.93 -5.69
CA ARG A 7 -23.03 27.94 -6.12
C ARG A 7 -23.13 27.78 -7.65
N PRO A 8 -23.15 28.84 -8.46
CA PRO A 8 -23.18 28.68 -9.92
C PRO A 8 -21.95 28.00 -10.49
N ILE A 9 -20.78 28.20 -9.86
CA ILE A 9 -19.55 27.54 -10.26
C ILE A 9 -19.62 26.05 -9.91
N ALA A 10 -20.07 25.71 -8.70
CA ALA A 10 -20.24 24.33 -8.25
C ALA A 10 -21.25 23.57 -9.12
N ASP A 11 -22.41 24.20 -9.42
CA ASP A 11 -23.44 23.61 -10.27
C ASP A 11 -22.92 23.33 -11.68
N ARG A 12 -22.08 24.22 -12.24
CA ARG A 12 -21.43 24.02 -13.54
C ARG A 12 -20.41 22.87 -13.50
N ILE A 13 -19.60 22.76 -12.46
CA ILE A 13 -18.66 21.65 -12.27
C ILE A 13 -19.43 20.32 -12.20
N ILE A 14 -20.50 20.27 -11.41
CA ILE A 14 -21.33 19.07 -11.27
C ILE A 14 -22.00 18.70 -12.60
N ALA A 15 -22.52 19.69 -13.33
CA ALA A 15 -23.12 19.46 -14.63
C ALA A 15 -22.10 18.89 -15.62
N THR A 16 -20.92 19.48 -15.70
CA THR A 16 -19.82 18.99 -16.56
C THR A 16 -19.38 17.57 -16.17
N ALA A 17 -19.32 17.26 -14.88
CA ALA A 17 -18.96 15.91 -14.41
C ALA A 17 -20.04 14.85 -14.72
N LYS A 18 -21.32 15.28 -14.82
CA LYS A 18 -22.45 14.41 -15.17
C LYS A 18 -22.69 14.30 -16.67
N ASP A 19 -22.26 15.28 -17.43
CA ASP A 19 -22.37 15.30 -18.88
C ASP A 19 -21.25 14.44 -19.48
N ALA A 20 -21.44 13.14 -19.34
CA ALA A 20 -20.44 12.12 -19.65
C ALA A 20 -20.33 11.85 -21.16
N GLY A 21 -20.01 12.86 -21.95
CA GLY A 21 -19.55 12.68 -23.34
C GLY A 21 -18.21 11.94 -23.43
N GLY A 22 -17.57 11.67 -22.31
CA GLY A 22 -16.35 10.86 -22.17
C GLY A 22 -16.17 10.37 -20.75
N ASN A 23 -15.74 9.14 -20.60
CA ASN A 23 -15.47 8.51 -19.31
C ASN A 23 -14.09 8.92 -18.77
N PHE A 24 -13.80 10.20 -18.87
CA PHE A 24 -12.50 10.82 -18.65
C PHE A 24 -11.82 10.40 -17.31
N ALA A 25 -12.58 10.38 -16.22
CA ALA A 25 -12.06 9.95 -14.93
C ALA A 25 -11.76 8.45 -14.91
N TRP A 26 -12.61 7.66 -15.55
CA TRP A 26 -12.40 6.22 -15.69
C TRP A 26 -11.17 5.90 -16.55
N ASP A 27 -11.04 6.56 -17.70
CA ASP A 27 -9.92 6.34 -18.61
C ASP A 27 -8.58 6.68 -17.95
N ARG A 28 -8.55 7.76 -17.17
CA ARG A 28 -7.36 8.12 -16.39
C ARG A 28 -7.08 7.15 -15.26
N LEU A 29 -8.12 6.67 -14.57
CA LEU A 29 -7.95 5.66 -13.53
C LEU A 29 -7.44 4.35 -14.13
N ALA A 30 -8.04 3.89 -15.22
CA ALA A 30 -7.60 2.69 -15.93
C ALA A 30 -6.15 2.83 -16.39
N PHE A 31 -5.79 3.93 -17.04
CA PHE A 31 -4.40 4.18 -17.43
C PHE A 31 -3.44 4.16 -16.24
N LEU A 32 -3.79 4.83 -15.15
CA LEU A 32 -2.98 4.89 -13.93
C LEU A 32 -2.75 3.50 -13.31
N THR A 33 -3.80 2.69 -13.23
CA THR A 33 -3.72 1.35 -12.62
C THR A 33 -3.04 0.34 -13.52
N ASP A 34 -3.37 0.34 -14.79
CA ASP A 34 -2.91 -0.68 -15.74
C ASP A 34 -1.47 -0.42 -16.21
N THR A 35 -1.07 0.86 -16.30
CA THR A 35 0.28 1.24 -16.77
C THR A 35 1.32 1.16 -15.65
N PHE A 36 1.01 1.69 -14.46
CA PHE A 36 2.00 1.81 -13.39
C PHE A 36 1.90 0.71 -12.33
N GLY A 37 0.76 0.02 -12.23
CA GLY A 37 0.56 -1.03 -11.24
C GLY A 37 0.72 -0.55 -9.80
N PRO A 38 1.33 -1.35 -8.90
CA PRO A 38 1.54 -0.98 -7.51
C PRO A 38 2.44 0.25 -7.37
N ARG A 39 1.99 1.24 -6.61
CA ARG A 39 2.68 2.54 -6.42
C ARG A 39 2.99 2.76 -4.94
N LEU A 40 3.84 1.92 -4.39
CA LEU A 40 4.31 2.06 -3.01
C LEU A 40 5.19 3.30 -2.85
N SER A 41 5.18 3.91 -1.67
CA SER A 41 6.02 5.06 -1.34
C SER A 41 7.48 4.83 -1.71
N GLY A 42 8.08 5.78 -2.45
CA GLY A 42 9.47 5.70 -2.90
C GLY A 42 9.74 4.69 -4.03
N SER A 43 8.72 4.05 -4.58
CA SER A 43 8.92 3.09 -5.69
C SER A 43 9.08 3.80 -7.04
N PRO A 44 9.80 3.19 -8.00
CA PRO A 44 9.90 3.72 -9.37
C PRO A 44 8.53 3.89 -10.05
N ASN A 45 7.57 3.01 -9.75
CA ASN A 45 6.22 3.10 -10.31
C ASN A 45 5.48 4.33 -9.77
N LEU A 46 5.64 4.66 -8.49
CA LEU A 46 5.08 5.89 -7.93
C LEU A 46 5.69 7.11 -8.62
N GLU A 47 7.01 7.18 -8.73
CA GLU A 47 7.71 8.29 -9.39
C GLU A 47 7.26 8.48 -10.84
N ALA A 48 7.12 7.41 -11.60
CA ALA A 48 6.63 7.45 -12.96
C ALA A 48 5.17 7.95 -13.03
N SER A 49 4.33 7.50 -12.11
CA SER A 49 2.92 7.92 -12.05
C SER A 49 2.76 9.40 -11.67
N LEU A 50 3.63 9.92 -10.79
CA LEU A 50 3.63 11.35 -10.41
C LEU A 50 4.02 12.24 -11.61
N ARG A 51 5.02 11.85 -12.39
CA ARG A 51 5.41 12.58 -13.62
C ARG A 51 4.30 12.57 -14.66
N TRP A 52 3.62 11.43 -14.82
CA TRP A 52 2.45 11.36 -15.68
C TRP A 52 1.32 12.27 -15.19
N ALA A 53 1.00 12.23 -13.89
CA ALA A 53 -0.04 13.09 -13.32
C ALA A 53 0.29 14.58 -13.48
N GLU A 54 1.54 14.98 -13.29
CA GLU A 54 2.00 16.35 -13.54
C GLU A 54 1.77 16.76 -15.01
N ALA A 55 2.12 15.89 -15.94
CA ALA A 55 1.93 16.15 -17.37
C ALA A 55 0.43 16.28 -17.73
N GLU A 56 -0.42 15.39 -17.21
CA GLU A 56 -1.86 15.45 -17.44
C GLU A 56 -2.50 16.72 -16.85
N MET A 57 -2.08 17.13 -15.65
CA MET A 57 -2.55 18.37 -15.03
C MET A 57 -2.17 19.60 -15.85
N LYS A 58 -0.96 19.64 -16.41
CA LYS A 58 -0.51 20.70 -17.32
C LYS A 58 -1.30 20.71 -18.62
N LYS A 59 -1.58 19.54 -19.18
CA LYS A 59 -2.41 19.36 -20.37
C LYS A 59 -3.85 19.82 -20.17
N ASP A 60 -4.39 19.68 -18.96
CA ASP A 60 -5.70 20.21 -18.58
C ASP A 60 -5.72 21.75 -18.41
N GLY A 61 -4.60 22.41 -18.55
CA GLY A 61 -4.49 23.85 -18.42
C GLY A 61 -4.39 24.35 -16.97
N LEU A 62 -4.11 23.47 -16.00
CA LEU A 62 -3.87 23.88 -14.63
C LEU A 62 -2.58 24.69 -14.53
N GLN A 63 -2.60 25.73 -13.70
CA GLN A 63 -1.46 26.62 -13.49
C GLN A 63 -0.66 26.21 -12.26
N ASN A 64 0.61 26.59 -12.22
CA ASN A 64 1.53 26.36 -11.10
C ASN A 64 1.68 24.87 -10.71
N VAL A 65 1.48 23.98 -11.67
CA VAL A 65 1.68 22.54 -11.45
C VAL A 65 3.17 22.26 -11.31
N ARG A 66 3.56 21.68 -10.16
CA ARG A 66 4.94 21.31 -9.86
C ARG A 66 4.96 20.10 -8.95
N LEU A 67 6.02 19.32 -9.00
CA LEU A 67 6.35 18.31 -8.03
C LEU A 67 7.16 18.92 -6.89
N GLU A 68 6.87 18.53 -5.67
CA GLU A 68 7.62 18.94 -4.49
C GLU A 68 8.28 17.70 -3.86
N PRO A 69 9.58 17.75 -3.54
CA PRO A 69 10.25 16.63 -2.91
C PRO A 69 9.74 16.43 -1.48
N VAL A 70 9.47 15.19 -1.14
CA VAL A 70 9.06 14.78 0.21
C VAL A 70 9.80 13.52 0.61
N MET A 71 10.30 13.48 1.86
CA MET A 71 10.92 12.29 2.42
C MET A 71 9.84 11.34 2.92
N VAL A 72 9.84 10.12 2.39
CA VAL A 72 8.89 9.08 2.77
C VAL A 72 9.63 7.79 3.14
N PRO A 73 9.12 7.01 4.10
CA PRO A 73 9.68 5.69 4.35
C PRO A 73 9.43 4.79 3.13
N GLN A 74 10.46 4.07 2.71
CA GLN A 74 10.39 3.06 1.67
C GLN A 74 10.61 1.69 2.28
N TRP A 75 9.64 0.81 2.08
CA TRP A 75 9.79 -0.60 2.41
C TRP A 75 9.98 -1.41 1.12
N ILE A 76 11.04 -2.19 1.08
CA ILE A 76 11.37 -3.03 -0.07
C ILE A 76 11.27 -4.48 0.40
N ARG A 77 10.50 -5.28 -0.33
CA ARG A 77 10.39 -6.71 -0.09
C ARG A 77 11.70 -7.39 -0.46
N GLY A 78 12.23 -8.17 0.49
CA GLY A 78 13.38 -9.02 0.28
C GLY A 78 12.99 -10.46 -0.08
N ASP A 79 13.95 -11.37 0.04
CA ASP A 79 13.69 -12.80 -0.07
C ASP A 79 13.04 -13.31 1.21
N GLU A 80 11.97 -14.08 1.06
CA GLU A 80 11.15 -14.58 2.15
C GLU A 80 11.12 -16.11 2.12
N SER A 81 11.31 -16.73 3.26
CA SER A 81 11.20 -18.20 3.38
C SER A 81 10.70 -18.61 4.75
N LEU A 82 9.92 -19.67 4.79
CA LEU A 82 9.50 -20.34 6.01
C LEU A 82 9.61 -21.85 5.79
N GLU A 83 10.21 -22.53 6.76
CA GLU A 83 10.31 -23.98 6.75
C GLU A 83 9.91 -24.54 8.11
N ILE A 84 9.05 -25.54 8.11
CA ILE A 84 8.78 -26.39 9.27
C ILE A 84 9.92 -27.41 9.32
N LEU A 85 10.64 -27.47 10.44
CA LEU A 85 11.77 -28.38 10.59
C LEU A 85 11.34 -29.74 11.15
N GLU A 86 10.40 -29.73 12.10
CA GLU A 86 9.90 -30.92 12.81
C GLU A 86 8.38 -30.84 12.97
N PRO A 87 7.65 -31.96 13.07
CA PRO A 87 8.11 -33.34 12.93
C PRO A 87 8.31 -33.79 11.47
N PHE A 88 7.78 -33.03 10.50
CA PHE A 88 7.88 -33.33 9.06
C PHE A 88 8.38 -32.07 8.33
N PRO A 89 9.65 -32.08 7.89
CA PRO A 89 10.22 -30.94 7.17
C PRO A 89 9.38 -30.53 5.95
N ASN A 90 8.99 -29.27 5.90
CA ASN A 90 8.18 -28.75 4.78
C ASN A 90 8.37 -27.24 4.59
N LYS A 91 8.55 -26.82 3.36
CA LYS A 91 8.59 -25.41 3.00
C LYS A 91 7.16 -24.88 2.88
N VAL A 92 6.90 -23.78 3.55
CA VAL A 92 5.60 -23.11 3.56
C VAL A 92 5.68 -21.82 2.76
N PRO A 93 4.82 -21.61 1.75
CA PRO A 93 4.77 -20.34 1.06
C PRO A 93 4.29 -19.24 2.02
N ILE A 94 5.01 -18.13 2.04
CA ILE A 94 4.68 -16.97 2.87
C ILE A 94 4.70 -15.69 2.05
N LEU A 95 4.06 -14.67 2.58
CA LEU A 95 4.10 -13.32 2.06
C LEU A 95 4.30 -12.34 3.23
N GLY A 96 5.45 -11.67 3.26
CA GLY A 96 5.76 -10.66 4.26
C GLY A 96 4.82 -9.46 4.14
N LEU A 97 4.37 -8.94 5.27
CA LEU A 97 3.57 -7.72 5.32
C LEU A 97 4.49 -6.50 5.16
N GLY A 98 3.98 -5.48 4.51
CA GLY A 98 4.68 -4.20 4.39
C GLY A 98 5.02 -3.63 5.77
N GLY A 99 6.27 -3.19 5.93
CA GLY A 99 6.79 -2.72 7.22
C GLY A 99 7.39 -3.81 8.10
N SER A 100 7.34 -5.09 7.70
CA SER A 100 8.06 -6.16 8.40
C SER A 100 9.57 -5.89 8.41
N VAL A 101 10.23 -6.23 9.51
CA VAL A 101 11.69 -6.15 9.65
C VAL A 101 12.36 -7.44 9.19
N SER A 102 13.54 -7.31 8.62
CA SER A 102 14.32 -8.49 8.22
C SER A 102 14.83 -9.26 9.42
N THR A 103 14.90 -10.57 9.28
CA THR A 103 15.67 -11.42 10.17
C THR A 103 17.17 -11.23 9.89
N ARG A 104 18.04 -11.82 10.73
CA ARG A 104 19.47 -11.94 10.42
C ARG A 104 19.68 -12.86 9.21
N SER A 105 20.87 -12.84 8.65
CA SER A 105 21.22 -13.67 7.48
C SER A 105 21.00 -15.16 7.69
N GLU A 106 21.20 -15.65 8.92
CA GLU A 106 20.96 -17.02 9.34
C GLU A 106 19.47 -17.36 9.58
N GLY A 107 18.60 -16.35 9.51
CA GLY A 107 17.19 -16.50 9.81
C GLY A 107 16.89 -16.53 11.31
N VAL A 108 15.69 -16.99 11.66
CA VAL A 108 15.22 -17.22 13.03
C VAL A 108 14.57 -18.59 13.09
N SER A 109 15.02 -19.40 14.05
CA SER A 109 14.38 -20.69 14.35
C SER A 109 13.84 -20.69 15.78
N GLY A 110 12.71 -21.32 15.99
CA GLY A 110 12.08 -21.40 17.30
C GLY A 110 10.87 -22.32 17.29
N GLU A 111 10.43 -22.70 18.48
CA GLU A 111 9.19 -23.46 18.64
C GLU A 111 8.00 -22.62 18.21
N LEU A 112 7.01 -23.27 17.60
CA LEU A 112 5.77 -22.63 17.20
C LEU A 112 4.79 -22.55 18.38
N MET A 113 4.24 -21.38 18.60
CA MET A 113 3.15 -21.13 19.54
C MET A 113 1.93 -20.63 18.77
N VAL A 114 0.81 -21.33 18.88
CA VAL A 114 -0.45 -20.93 18.25
C VAL A 114 -1.32 -20.16 19.24
N VAL A 115 -1.85 -19.02 18.83
CA VAL A 115 -2.79 -18.19 19.59
C VAL A 115 -3.94 -17.75 18.68
N LYS A 116 -5.10 -17.47 19.28
CA LYS A 116 -6.31 -17.04 18.55
C LYS A 116 -6.52 -15.53 18.56
N SER A 117 -5.91 -14.82 19.51
CA SER A 117 -6.11 -13.39 19.67
C SER A 117 -4.90 -12.71 20.29
N PHE A 118 -4.85 -11.38 20.19
CA PHE A 118 -3.87 -10.59 20.93
C PHE A 118 -4.05 -10.65 22.43
N ASP A 119 -5.27 -10.81 22.92
CA ASP A 119 -5.56 -10.97 24.36
C ASP A 119 -4.97 -12.28 24.87
N GLU A 120 -5.12 -13.38 24.11
CA GLU A 120 -4.49 -14.65 24.46
C GLU A 120 -2.96 -14.54 24.45
N LEU A 121 -2.38 -13.88 23.45
CA LEU A 121 -0.94 -13.64 23.40
C LEU A 121 -0.49 -12.83 24.62
N ALA A 122 -1.22 -11.78 24.99
CA ALA A 122 -0.90 -10.96 26.15
C ALA A 122 -0.96 -11.76 27.47
N ALA A 123 -1.95 -12.62 27.61
CA ALA A 123 -2.09 -13.50 28.78
C ALA A 123 -0.95 -14.53 28.89
N ARG A 124 -0.39 -14.97 27.74
CA ARG A 124 0.67 -15.98 27.64
C ARG A 124 2.03 -15.38 27.24
N LYS A 125 2.26 -14.10 27.50
CA LYS A 125 3.45 -13.36 27.05
C LYS A 125 4.79 -13.98 27.45
N GLU A 126 4.86 -14.58 28.64
CA GLU A 126 6.10 -15.20 29.12
C GLU A 126 6.39 -16.52 28.37
N GLU A 127 5.34 -17.25 28.01
CA GLU A 127 5.45 -18.46 27.18
C GLU A 127 5.87 -18.14 25.74
N ALA A 128 5.47 -16.99 25.21
CA ALA A 128 5.78 -16.54 23.86
C ALA A 128 7.25 -16.13 23.66
N ARG A 129 7.99 -15.92 24.74
CA ARG A 129 9.39 -15.49 24.65
C ARG A 129 10.26 -16.54 23.93
N GLY A 130 10.94 -16.10 22.85
CA GLY A 130 11.81 -16.98 22.05
C GLY A 130 11.06 -17.95 21.13
N ARG A 131 9.74 -17.81 21.00
CA ARG A 131 8.93 -18.63 20.11
C ARG A 131 8.47 -17.87 18.88
N ILE A 132 8.11 -18.61 17.85
CA ILE A 132 7.43 -18.09 16.66
C ILE A 132 5.94 -18.17 16.93
N VAL A 133 5.26 -17.02 16.90
CA VAL A 133 3.82 -16.94 17.20
C VAL A 133 3.03 -16.99 15.90
N LEU A 134 2.09 -17.93 15.83
CA LEU A 134 1.13 -18.07 14.74
C LEU A 134 -0.27 -17.73 15.27
N PHE A 135 -0.95 -16.80 14.61
CA PHE A 135 -2.37 -16.55 14.84
C PHE A 135 -3.17 -17.54 14.00
N GLY A 136 -3.85 -18.46 14.67
CA GLY A 136 -4.70 -19.46 14.03
C GLY A 136 -6.18 -19.10 14.16
N PRO A 137 -7.07 -19.79 13.39
CA PRO A 137 -8.51 -19.64 13.50
C PRO A 137 -9.07 -20.13 14.84
#